data_1de5cf9c9ee5e445f27d924e3299c27b
#
_entry.id   1de5cf9c9ee5e445f27d924e3299c27b
#
_cell.length_a   1.000
_cell.length_b   1.000
_cell.length_c   1.000
_cell.angle_alpha   90.00
_cell.angle_beta   90.00
_cell.angle_gamma   90.00
#
_symmetry.space_group_name_H-M   'P 1'
#
loop_
_entity.id
_entity.type
_entity.pdbx_description
1 polymer ?
#
loop_
_entity_poly.entity_id
_entity_poly.type
_entity_poly.pdbx_seq_one_letter_code
_entity_poly.pdbx_strand_id
1 'polypeptide(L)'
;EYNLSFVASISKLYATTSVGEIRSLDDFVMLAKESWDEAYRLFYSNYFCNLIKQKESAQALLYEGLGKGVASSQNLEEFLIGIHKKKKINFSLNPGRTSFYEVTESRKERVEVRKDQWGYVSIQVSSDAPFLIPDKEHLSNDDFFGSVCPFEYYIREEALHDGKNYGRLTFENAYQKESVEICVSRQEEKKPELKSVHRQIKEAKLALMQLYLSYRFKQIVTGTW
;
A
#
# COMPACT_ATOMS: atom_id res chain seq x y z
N GLU A 1 -3.82 57.48 -9.52
CA GLU A 1 -5.05 56.73 -9.92
C GLU A 1 -4.73 55.47 -10.73
N TYR A 2 -3.70 55.51 -11.61
CA TYR A 2 -3.30 54.34 -12.43
C TYR A 2 -2.79 53.16 -11.63
N ASN A 3 -2.11 53.40 -10.49
CA ASN A 3 -1.57 52.33 -9.65
C ASN A 3 -2.65 51.57 -8.86
N LEU A 4 -3.73 52.26 -8.45
CA LEU A 4 -4.82 51.65 -7.68
C LEU A 4 -5.69 50.74 -8.57
N SER A 5 -5.93 51.13 -9.83
CA SER A 5 -6.68 50.31 -10.78
C SER A 5 -5.90 49.09 -11.24
N PHE A 6 -4.57 49.16 -11.35
CA PHE A 6 -3.71 48.03 -11.67
C PHE A 6 -3.64 47.02 -10.52
N VAL A 7 -3.49 47.48 -9.27
CA VAL A 7 -3.51 46.64 -8.09
C VAL A 7 -4.87 45.96 -7.89
N ALA A 8 -5.98 46.69 -8.14
CA ALA A 8 -7.32 46.11 -8.10
C ALA A 8 -7.56 45.07 -9.20
N SER A 9 -6.98 45.30 -10.41
CA SER A 9 -7.05 44.32 -11.50
C SER A 9 -6.21 43.05 -11.20
N ILE A 10 -5.03 43.19 -10.60
CA ILE A 10 -4.21 42.05 -10.19
C ILE A 10 -4.90 41.25 -9.09
N SER A 11 -5.49 41.90 -8.08
CA SER A 11 -6.24 41.25 -7.03
C SER A 11 -7.46 40.50 -7.56
N LYS A 12 -8.14 41.00 -8.58
CA LYS A 12 -9.23 40.31 -9.28
C LYS A 12 -8.74 39.13 -10.12
N LEU A 13 -7.55 39.24 -10.73
CA LEU A 13 -7.00 38.18 -11.58
C LEU A 13 -6.66 36.88 -10.77
N TYR A 14 -6.25 37.06 -9.52
CA TYR A 14 -5.93 35.91 -8.62
C TYR A 14 -7.16 35.29 -7.97
N ALA A 15 -8.33 35.96 -8.04
CA ALA A 15 -9.58 35.46 -7.48
C ALA A 15 -10.43 34.66 -8.47
N THR A 16 -10.07 34.70 -9.77
CA THR A 16 -10.81 33.98 -10.82
C THR A 16 -10.14 32.60 -11.04
N THR A 17 -10.82 31.56 -10.65
CA THR A 17 -10.40 30.18 -10.79
C THR A 17 -11.29 29.42 -11.77
N SER A 18 -11.00 28.14 -12.05
CA SER A 18 -11.85 27.25 -12.87
C SER A 18 -13.31 27.17 -12.38
N VAL A 19 -13.52 27.37 -11.08
CA VAL A 19 -14.85 27.35 -10.41
C VAL A 19 -15.50 28.72 -10.35
N GLY A 20 -14.79 29.77 -10.71
CA GLY A 20 -15.28 31.17 -10.66
C GLY A 20 -14.53 32.00 -9.61
N GLU A 21 -15.19 33.06 -9.11
CA GLU A 21 -14.59 33.99 -8.15
C GLU A 21 -14.73 33.46 -6.73
N ILE A 22 -13.59 33.31 -6.03
CA ILE A 22 -13.53 32.83 -4.62
C ILE A 22 -13.76 34.00 -3.68
N ARG A 23 -14.91 34.02 -3.00
CA ARG A 23 -15.32 35.09 -2.07
C ARG A 23 -15.46 34.61 -0.62
N SER A 24 -15.51 33.31 -0.40
CA SER A 24 -15.73 32.66 0.90
C SER A 24 -14.91 31.42 1.06
N LEU A 25 -14.85 30.89 2.30
CA LEU A 25 -14.26 29.56 2.57
C LEU A 25 -15.02 28.43 1.87
N ASP A 26 -16.33 28.56 1.71
CA ASP A 26 -17.13 27.54 1.03
C ASP A 26 -16.78 27.47 -0.47
N ASP A 27 -16.58 28.62 -1.13
CA ASP A 27 -16.10 28.66 -2.52
C ASP A 27 -14.71 28.02 -2.63
N PHE A 28 -13.84 28.29 -1.66
CA PHE A 28 -12.50 27.67 -1.61
C PHE A 28 -12.56 26.14 -1.43
N VAL A 29 -13.46 25.63 -0.59
CA VAL A 29 -13.70 24.20 -0.43
C VAL A 29 -14.21 23.57 -1.72
N MET A 30 -15.09 24.25 -2.45
CA MET A 30 -15.56 23.78 -3.77
C MET A 30 -14.40 23.70 -4.77
N LEU A 31 -13.57 24.74 -4.82
CA LEU A 31 -12.36 24.74 -5.65
C LEU A 31 -11.44 23.56 -5.30
N ALA A 32 -11.19 23.31 -3.99
CA ALA A 32 -10.32 22.24 -3.56
C ALA A 32 -10.85 20.83 -3.92
N LYS A 33 -12.17 20.68 -4.06
CA LYS A 33 -12.78 19.43 -4.53
C LYS A 33 -12.60 19.22 -6.03
N GLU A 34 -12.70 20.29 -6.82
CA GLU A 34 -12.65 20.22 -8.27
C GLU A 34 -11.22 20.26 -8.81
N SER A 35 -10.39 21.13 -8.23
CA SER A 35 -9.00 21.32 -8.64
C SER A 35 -8.10 21.56 -7.44
N TRP A 36 -7.47 20.48 -6.97
CA TRP A 36 -6.55 20.53 -5.83
C TRP A 36 -5.37 21.46 -6.08
N ASP A 37 -4.80 21.44 -7.29
CA ASP A 37 -3.64 22.26 -7.65
C ASP A 37 -3.95 23.75 -7.68
N GLU A 38 -5.12 24.14 -8.15
CA GLU A 38 -5.55 25.55 -8.10
C GLU A 38 -5.80 25.98 -6.66
N ALA A 39 -6.46 25.15 -5.86
CA ALA A 39 -6.67 25.42 -4.45
C ALA A 39 -5.34 25.51 -3.67
N TYR A 40 -4.39 24.65 -3.98
CA TYR A 40 -3.04 24.70 -3.41
C TYR A 40 -2.33 26.03 -3.72
N ARG A 41 -2.33 26.47 -4.97
CA ARG A 41 -1.74 27.74 -5.37
C ARG A 41 -2.44 28.93 -4.70
N LEU A 42 -3.76 28.88 -4.63
CA LEU A 42 -4.56 29.93 -3.99
C LEU A 42 -4.30 29.97 -2.48
N PHE A 43 -4.20 28.83 -1.81
CA PHE A 43 -3.93 28.72 -0.38
C PHE A 43 -2.68 29.49 0.05
N TYR A 44 -1.60 29.43 -0.75
CA TYR A 44 -0.36 30.15 -0.49
C TYR A 44 -0.29 31.55 -1.10
N SER A 45 -1.39 32.07 -1.66
CA SER A 45 -1.45 33.39 -2.23
C SER A 45 -1.72 34.47 -1.16
N ASN A 46 -1.25 35.69 -1.43
CA ASN A 46 -1.60 36.87 -0.62
C ASN A 46 -3.10 37.18 -0.61
N TYR A 47 -3.81 36.82 -1.68
CA TYR A 47 -5.26 36.98 -1.77
C TYR A 47 -5.97 36.16 -0.70
N PHE A 48 -5.65 34.85 -0.60
CA PHE A 48 -6.28 34.00 0.37
C PHE A 48 -5.92 34.37 1.82
N CYS A 49 -4.66 34.76 2.06
CA CYS A 49 -4.24 35.30 3.35
C CYS A 49 -5.10 36.50 3.80
N ASN A 50 -5.36 37.44 2.87
CA ASN A 50 -6.20 38.61 3.15
C ASN A 50 -7.68 38.24 3.32
N LEU A 51 -8.19 37.29 2.53
CA LEU A 51 -9.55 36.77 2.65
C LEU A 51 -9.81 36.21 4.05
N ILE A 52 -8.91 35.34 4.52
CA ILE A 52 -8.99 34.71 5.86
C ILE A 52 -8.95 35.77 6.96
N LYS A 53 -8.02 36.72 6.90
CA LYS A 53 -7.87 37.76 7.93
C LYS A 53 -9.08 38.71 8.01
N GLN A 54 -9.70 39.00 6.87
CA GLN A 54 -10.80 39.96 6.81
C GLN A 54 -12.15 39.31 7.15
N LYS A 55 -12.40 38.09 6.68
CA LYS A 55 -13.71 37.48 6.74
C LYS A 55 -13.80 36.34 7.76
N GLU A 56 -12.68 35.68 8.06
CA GLU A 56 -12.65 34.43 8.82
C GLU A 56 -11.59 34.48 9.95
N SER A 57 -11.67 35.52 10.77
CA SER A 57 -10.67 35.80 11.81
C SER A 57 -10.44 34.65 12.82
N ALA A 58 -11.45 33.80 13.04
CA ALA A 58 -11.34 32.62 13.89
C ALA A 58 -10.39 31.55 13.31
N GLN A 59 -10.32 31.45 11.99
CA GLN A 59 -9.46 30.51 11.25
C GLN A 59 -8.07 31.10 10.94
N ALA A 60 -7.87 32.39 11.20
CA ALA A 60 -6.61 33.10 10.89
C ALA A 60 -5.40 32.48 11.61
N LEU A 61 -5.55 32.12 12.89
CA LEU A 61 -4.48 31.49 13.66
C LEU A 61 -4.09 30.12 13.09
N LEU A 62 -5.05 29.31 12.71
CA LEU A 62 -4.81 28.01 12.08
C LEU A 62 -4.10 28.18 10.74
N TYR A 63 -4.59 29.12 9.92
CA TYR A 63 -3.96 29.44 8.65
C TYR A 63 -2.53 29.95 8.80
N GLU A 64 -2.26 30.82 9.79
CA GLU A 64 -0.91 31.33 10.04
C GLU A 64 0.07 30.24 10.46
N GLY A 65 -0.39 29.23 11.22
CA GLY A 65 0.43 28.08 11.59
C GLY A 65 0.80 27.19 10.40
N LEU A 66 -0.14 26.96 9.49
CA LEU A 66 0.04 26.05 8.34
C LEU A 66 0.54 26.76 7.08
N GLY A 67 0.08 27.98 6.82
CA GLY A 67 0.37 28.71 5.58
C GLY A 67 1.73 29.41 5.54
N LYS A 68 2.38 29.67 6.71
CA LYS A 68 3.70 30.32 6.80
C LYS A 68 4.88 29.33 6.78
N GLY A 69 4.62 28.04 6.89
CA GLY A 69 5.67 27.00 6.86
C GLY A 69 6.11 26.65 5.43
N VAL A 70 6.83 25.54 5.31
CA VAL A 70 7.16 24.99 3.99
C VAL A 70 5.88 24.62 3.27
N ALA A 71 5.72 25.10 2.04
CA ALA A 71 4.53 24.85 1.23
C ALA A 71 4.36 23.33 0.99
N SER A 72 3.23 22.80 1.41
CA SER A 72 2.90 21.35 1.33
C SER A 72 1.42 21.16 1.08
N SER A 73 1.06 20.18 0.25
CA SER A 73 -0.34 19.76 0.07
C SER A 73 -0.95 19.22 1.36
N GLN A 74 -0.11 18.68 2.26
CA GLN A 74 -0.52 18.22 3.58
C GLN A 74 -1.04 19.39 4.45
N ASN A 75 -0.41 20.57 4.39
CA ASN A 75 -0.86 21.76 5.13
C ASN A 75 -2.25 22.23 4.67
N LEU A 76 -2.52 22.18 3.37
CA LEU A 76 -3.85 22.47 2.83
C LEU A 76 -4.87 21.45 3.33
N GLU A 77 -4.51 20.16 3.34
CA GLU A 77 -5.35 19.09 3.87
C GLU A 77 -5.68 19.32 5.36
N GLU A 78 -4.68 19.61 6.17
CA GLU A 78 -4.83 19.89 7.59
C GLU A 78 -5.65 21.15 7.87
N PHE A 79 -5.49 22.17 7.04
CA PHE A 79 -6.31 23.38 7.13
C PHE A 79 -7.79 23.05 6.90
N LEU A 80 -8.12 22.33 5.82
CA LEU A 80 -9.49 21.93 5.50
C LEU A 80 -10.13 21.05 6.59
N ILE A 81 -9.35 20.19 7.21
CA ILE A 81 -9.77 19.37 8.36
C ILE A 81 -9.98 20.26 9.59
N GLY A 82 -9.05 21.17 9.86
CA GLY A 82 -9.10 22.06 11.03
C GLY A 82 -10.28 23.03 11.02
N ILE A 83 -10.71 23.50 9.85
CA ILE A 83 -11.93 24.30 9.68
C ILE A 83 -13.23 23.47 9.62
N HIS A 84 -13.14 22.14 9.88
CA HIS A 84 -14.26 21.19 9.86
C HIS A 84 -15.05 21.11 8.52
N LYS A 85 -14.43 21.50 7.42
CA LYS A 85 -15.03 21.39 6.07
C LYS A 85 -14.70 20.05 5.39
N LYS A 86 -13.79 19.26 6.00
CA LYS A 86 -13.34 17.98 5.49
C LYS A 86 -13.05 17.01 6.64
N LYS A 87 -13.26 15.72 6.40
CA LYS A 87 -12.81 14.65 7.30
C LYS A 87 -11.42 14.14 6.88
N LYS A 88 -10.70 13.53 7.80
CA LYS A 88 -9.45 12.82 7.50
C LYS A 88 -9.69 11.74 6.46
N ILE A 89 -8.73 11.54 5.57
CA ILE A 89 -8.79 10.46 4.59
C ILE A 89 -8.37 9.16 5.28
N ASN A 90 -9.30 8.21 5.33
CA ASN A 90 -8.97 6.84 5.66
C ASN A 90 -8.91 6.01 4.37
N PHE A 91 -8.14 4.94 4.42
CA PHE A 91 -8.07 3.98 3.34
C PHE A 91 -8.26 2.55 3.85
N SER A 92 -8.66 1.67 2.97
CA SER A 92 -8.82 0.24 3.25
C SER A 92 -8.11 -0.57 2.19
N LEU A 93 -7.66 -1.77 2.55
CA LEU A 93 -6.95 -2.69 1.69
C LEU A 93 -7.82 -3.92 1.42
N ASN A 94 -7.91 -4.32 0.16
CA ASN A 94 -8.66 -5.49 -0.24
C ASN A 94 -7.88 -6.32 -1.29
N PRO A 95 -7.59 -7.60 -0.98
CA PRO A 95 -7.82 -8.31 0.27
C PRO A 95 -6.84 -7.89 1.37
N GLY A 96 -7.26 -7.94 2.64
CA GLY A 96 -6.38 -7.68 3.80
C GLY A 96 -5.43 -8.86 4.11
N ARG A 97 -5.71 -10.02 3.56
CA ARG A 97 -4.88 -11.22 3.66
C ARG A 97 -4.98 -12.06 2.39
N THR A 98 -3.83 -12.56 1.93
CA THR A 98 -3.76 -13.42 0.74
C THR A 98 -2.82 -14.60 0.97
N SER A 99 -3.17 -15.75 0.37
CA SER A 99 -2.33 -16.96 0.45
C SER A 99 -2.14 -17.53 -0.96
N PHE A 100 -0.88 -17.79 -1.29
CA PHE A 100 -0.48 -18.40 -2.55
C PHE A 100 0.13 -19.77 -2.28
N TYR A 101 -0.26 -20.76 -3.06
CA TYR A 101 0.18 -22.14 -2.89
C TYR A 101 1.00 -22.57 -4.11
N GLU A 102 1.99 -23.42 -3.86
CA GLU A 102 2.81 -24.06 -4.89
C GLU A 102 3.45 -23.07 -5.87
N VAL A 103 4.00 -21.96 -5.34
CA VAL A 103 4.66 -20.94 -6.14
C VAL A 103 6.00 -21.46 -6.62
N THR A 104 6.16 -21.59 -7.95
CA THR A 104 7.35 -22.11 -8.63
C THR A 104 8.07 -21.07 -9.49
N GLU A 105 7.46 -19.90 -9.65
CA GLU A 105 8.02 -18.80 -10.45
C GLU A 105 7.63 -17.46 -9.84
N SER A 106 8.44 -16.44 -10.12
CA SER A 106 8.14 -15.06 -9.69
C SER A 106 6.88 -14.56 -10.38
N ARG A 107 6.02 -13.89 -9.63
CA ARG A 107 4.71 -13.45 -10.12
C ARG A 107 4.35 -12.05 -9.63
N LYS A 108 3.54 -11.39 -10.41
CA LYS A 108 2.96 -10.09 -10.11
C LYS A 108 1.56 -10.26 -9.57
N GLU A 109 1.30 -9.64 -8.44
CA GLU A 109 0.01 -9.69 -7.76
C GLU A 109 -0.51 -8.28 -7.49
N ARG A 110 -1.76 -8.19 -7.06
CA ARG A 110 -2.44 -6.92 -6.89
C ARG A 110 -3.23 -6.87 -5.59
N VAL A 111 -3.21 -5.70 -4.94
CA VAL A 111 -4.09 -5.34 -3.84
C VAL A 111 -4.82 -4.03 -4.19
N GLU A 112 -6.09 -3.95 -3.84
CA GLU A 112 -6.88 -2.75 -4.05
C GLU A 112 -6.78 -1.85 -2.83
N VAL A 113 -6.28 -0.62 -3.02
CA VAL A 113 -6.27 0.43 -2.01
C VAL A 113 -7.45 1.35 -2.27
N ARG A 114 -8.36 1.49 -1.31
CA ARG A 114 -9.58 2.28 -1.48
C ARG A 114 -9.64 3.40 -0.44
N LYS A 115 -9.72 4.66 -0.90
CA LYS A 115 -9.91 5.83 -0.04
C LYS A 115 -11.39 6.18 0.14
N ASP A 116 -11.75 6.71 1.31
CA ASP A 116 -13.13 7.06 1.68
C ASP A 116 -13.48 8.53 1.42
N GLN A 117 -12.48 9.38 1.21
CA GLN A 117 -12.66 10.83 1.07
C GLN A 117 -11.84 11.39 -0.11
N TRP A 118 -12.26 12.57 -0.56
CA TRP A 118 -11.52 13.39 -1.52
C TRP A 118 -10.35 14.11 -0.83
N GLY A 119 -9.37 14.59 -1.59
CA GLY A 119 -8.28 15.43 -1.12
C GLY A 119 -6.90 14.85 -1.38
N TYR A 120 -5.91 15.34 -0.64
CA TYR A 120 -4.52 14.96 -0.81
C TYR A 120 -4.24 13.59 -0.20
N VAL A 121 -3.74 12.70 -1.02
CA VAL A 121 -3.31 11.36 -0.61
C VAL A 121 -1.80 11.25 -0.76
N SER A 122 -1.15 10.83 0.32
CA SER A 122 0.26 10.45 0.36
C SER A 122 0.36 9.21 1.23
N ILE A 123 0.54 8.05 0.61
CA ILE A 123 0.65 6.76 1.30
C ILE A 123 2.02 6.18 1.01
N GLN A 124 2.80 5.94 2.05
CA GLN A 124 4.06 5.24 1.96
C GLN A 124 3.82 3.74 2.03
N VAL A 125 4.48 2.99 1.15
CA VAL A 125 4.38 1.53 1.06
C VAL A 125 5.72 0.91 1.38
N SER A 126 5.73 -0.08 2.26
CA SER A 126 6.93 -0.82 2.63
C SER A 126 6.64 -2.30 2.78
N SER A 127 7.69 -3.11 2.66
CA SER A 127 7.63 -4.56 2.85
C SER A 127 8.54 -4.98 4.00
N ASP A 128 8.13 -5.96 4.79
CA ASP A 128 8.95 -6.57 5.85
C ASP A 128 9.63 -7.88 5.39
N ALA A 129 9.41 -8.31 4.16
CA ALA A 129 9.91 -9.57 3.64
C ALA A 129 10.67 -9.39 2.30
N PRO A 130 11.85 -10.01 2.12
CA PRO A 130 12.67 -9.84 0.92
C PRO A 130 12.06 -10.42 -0.35
N PHE A 131 11.09 -11.33 -0.22
CA PHE A 131 10.38 -11.91 -1.35
C PHE A 131 9.20 -11.06 -1.83
N LEU A 132 8.81 -10.01 -1.09
CA LEU A 132 7.74 -9.09 -1.44
C LEU A 132 8.33 -7.75 -1.87
N ILE A 133 8.15 -7.38 -3.13
CA ILE A 133 8.64 -6.12 -3.67
C ILE A 133 7.44 -5.29 -4.11
N PRO A 134 7.19 -4.15 -3.45
CA PRO A 134 6.20 -3.19 -3.92
C PRO A 134 6.62 -2.60 -5.27
N ASP A 135 5.69 -2.42 -6.19
CA ASP A 135 5.93 -1.75 -7.48
C ASP A 135 6.31 -0.28 -7.30
N LYS A 136 5.73 0.35 -6.26
CA LYS A 136 6.02 1.72 -5.86
C LYS A 136 6.14 1.81 -4.33
N GLU A 137 7.03 2.65 -3.86
CA GLU A 137 7.18 2.94 -2.41
C GLU A 137 6.25 4.06 -1.93
N HIS A 138 5.65 4.79 -2.85
CA HIS A 138 4.78 5.92 -2.55
C HIS A 138 3.60 5.99 -3.50
N LEU A 139 2.39 6.17 -2.96
CA LEU A 139 1.15 6.41 -3.69
C LEU A 139 0.71 7.86 -3.50
N SER A 140 0.35 8.50 -4.60
CA SER A 140 -0.19 9.86 -4.67
C SER A 140 -1.63 9.86 -5.20
N ASN A 141 -2.23 11.04 -5.33
CA ASN A 141 -3.54 11.17 -5.97
C ASN A 141 -3.59 10.63 -7.39
N ASP A 142 -2.49 10.75 -8.14
CA ASP A 142 -2.40 10.36 -9.56
C ASP A 142 -2.49 8.83 -9.76
N ASP A 143 -2.23 8.07 -8.69
CA ASP A 143 -2.33 6.61 -8.72
C ASP A 143 -3.77 6.11 -8.52
N PHE A 144 -4.69 7.02 -8.13
CA PHE A 144 -6.07 6.67 -7.85
C PHE A 144 -7.00 6.94 -9.03
N PHE A 145 -7.75 5.95 -9.45
CA PHE A 145 -8.87 6.10 -10.37
C PHE A 145 -10.14 6.33 -9.55
N GLY A 146 -10.48 7.61 -9.34
CA GLY A 146 -11.52 7.99 -8.40
C GLY A 146 -11.16 7.69 -6.95
N SER A 147 -11.83 6.72 -6.32
CA SER A 147 -11.55 6.31 -4.93
C SER A 147 -10.67 5.06 -4.81
N VAL A 148 -10.22 4.46 -5.91
CA VAL A 148 -9.57 3.15 -5.95
C VAL A 148 -8.22 3.24 -6.63
N CYS A 149 -7.19 2.63 -6.03
CA CYS A 149 -5.87 2.42 -6.61
C CYS A 149 -5.57 0.92 -6.67
N PRO A 150 -5.44 0.33 -7.87
CA PRO A 150 -4.95 -1.04 -8.01
C PRO A 150 -3.42 -1.06 -7.81
N PHE A 151 -3.00 -1.36 -6.61
CA PHE A 151 -1.59 -1.43 -6.26
C PHE A 151 -1.00 -2.78 -6.62
N GLU A 152 0.13 -2.79 -7.32
CA GLU A 152 0.82 -3.99 -7.78
C GLU A 152 2.06 -4.27 -6.93
N TYR A 153 2.38 -5.55 -6.74
CA TYR A 153 3.57 -6.01 -6.06
C TYR A 153 4.07 -7.32 -6.66
N TYR A 154 5.35 -7.60 -6.47
CA TYR A 154 5.99 -8.80 -6.97
C TYR A 154 6.31 -9.77 -5.85
N ILE A 155 6.04 -11.04 -6.09
CA ILE A 155 6.53 -12.16 -5.27
C ILE A 155 7.75 -12.73 -6.00
N ARG A 156 8.93 -12.61 -5.38
CA ARG A 156 10.17 -13.16 -5.93
C ARG A 156 10.37 -14.58 -5.45
N GLU A 157 10.29 -15.53 -6.38
CA GLU A 157 10.50 -16.96 -6.10
C GLU A 157 11.89 -17.25 -5.54
N GLU A 158 12.92 -16.59 -6.05
CA GLU A 158 14.32 -16.76 -5.64
C GLU A 158 14.57 -16.45 -4.15
N ALA A 159 13.74 -15.59 -3.56
CA ALA A 159 13.83 -15.19 -2.15
C ALA A 159 12.92 -16.02 -1.23
N LEU A 160 12.21 -17.03 -1.77
CA LEU A 160 11.39 -17.94 -0.99
C LEU A 160 12.22 -19.12 -0.50
N HIS A 161 12.04 -19.50 0.76
CA HIS A 161 12.53 -20.79 1.29
C HIS A 161 11.45 -21.85 1.19
N ASP A 162 11.85 -23.12 1.27
CA ASP A 162 10.93 -24.26 1.21
C ASP A 162 9.90 -24.19 2.34
N GLY A 163 8.64 -24.51 2.00
CA GLY A 163 7.52 -24.44 2.91
C GLY A 163 6.80 -23.07 2.89
N LYS A 164 6.32 -22.62 4.04
CA LYS A 164 5.52 -21.39 4.15
C LYS A 164 6.38 -20.17 4.45
N ASN A 165 6.28 -19.16 3.62
CA ASN A 165 6.89 -17.85 3.76
C ASN A 165 5.81 -16.85 4.14
N TYR A 166 6.06 -16.04 5.17
CA TYR A 166 5.14 -14.99 5.61
C TYR A 166 5.77 -13.64 5.42
N GLY A 167 5.00 -12.70 4.91
CA GLY A 167 5.43 -11.33 4.73
C GLY A 167 4.23 -10.39 4.80
N ARG A 168 4.53 -9.11 4.95
CA ARG A 168 3.54 -8.05 5.09
C ARG A 168 3.92 -6.87 4.23
N LEU A 169 2.95 -6.36 3.48
CA LEU A 169 3.01 -5.05 2.87
C LEU A 169 2.30 -4.05 3.78
N THR A 170 2.99 -3.01 4.17
CA THR A 170 2.50 -1.97 5.05
C THR A 170 2.26 -0.70 4.27
N PHE A 171 1.09 -0.12 4.43
CA PHE A 171 0.64 1.14 3.83
C PHE A 171 0.43 2.15 4.97
N GLU A 172 1.04 3.32 4.87
CA GLU A 172 1.03 4.30 5.95
C GLU A 172 0.83 5.71 5.38
N ASN A 173 -0.15 6.44 5.92
CA ASN A 173 -0.34 7.87 5.68
C ASN A 173 -0.17 8.64 7.01
N ALA A 174 -0.38 9.96 7.00
CA ALA A 174 -0.25 10.81 8.19
C ALA A 174 -1.23 10.43 9.34
N TYR A 175 -2.29 9.63 9.07
CA TYR A 175 -3.38 9.39 10.01
C TYR A 175 -3.62 7.91 10.32
N GLN A 176 -3.17 7.01 9.45
CA GLN A 176 -3.53 5.60 9.49
C GLN A 176 -2.39 4.73 8.97
N LYS A 177 -2.30 3.52 9.53
CA LYS A 177 -1.38 2.47 9.09
C LYS A 177 -2.16 1.17 8.94
N GLU A 178 -2.14 0.61 7.74
CA GLU A 178 -2.79 -0.65 7.40
C GLU A 178 -1.80 -1.62 6.77
N SER A 179 -2.10 -2.91 6.81
CA SER A 179 -1.21 -3.91 6.22
C SER A 179 -1.96 -5.06 5.58
N VAL A 180 -1.35 -5.62 4.52
CA VAL A 180 -1.77 -6.86 3.88
C VAL A 180 -0.86 -7.98 4.31
N GLU A 181 -1.42 -9.04 4.88
CA GLU A 181 -0.69 -10.25 5.23
C GLU A 181 -0.63 -11.20 4.03
N ILE A 182 0.56 -11.61 3.67
CA ILE A 182 0.82 -12.46 2.51
C ILE A 182 1.53 -13.73 2.96
N CYS A 183 0.91 -14.86 2.68
CA CYS A 183 1.50 -16.18 2.91
C CYS A 183 1.80 -16.83 1.57
N VAL A 184 3.04 -17.19 1.33
CA VAL A 184 3.47 -17.87 0.09
C VAL A 184 4.04 -19.23 0.44
N SER A 185 3.43 -20.29 -0.10
CA SER A 185 3.95 -21.65 0.05
C SER A 185 4.72 -22.02 -1.20
N ARG A 186 6.02 -22.26 -1.04
CA ARG A 186 6.82 -22.94 -2.04
C ARG A 186 6.64 -24.44 -1.86
N GLN A 187 6.52 -25.19 -2.95
CA GLN A 187 6.50 -26.64 -2.88
C GLN A 187 7.84 -27.09 -2.30
N GLU A 188 7.82 -27.82 -1.18
CA GLU A 188 9.02 -28.53 -0.74
C GLU A 188 9.44 -29.40 -1.94
N GLU A 189 10.64 -29.18 -2.48
CA GLU A 189 11.26 -30.17 -3.33
C GLU A 189 11.24 -31.45 -2.52
N LYS A 190 10.31 -32.34 -2.84
CA LYS A 190 10.36 -33.71 -2.33
C LYS A 190 11.70 -34.21 -2.81
N LYS A 191 12.73 -34.20 -1.95
CA LYS A 191 13.94 -34.95 -2.21
C LYS A 191 13.51 -36.40 -2.35
N PRO A 192 13.28 -36.91 -3.59
CA PRO A 192 12.70 -38.25 -3.77
C PRO A 192 13.67 -39.32 -3.31
N GLU A 193 14.96 -38.97 -3.20
CA GLU A 193 16.03 -39.93 -2.95
C GLU A 193 16.04 -40.54 -1.55
N LEU A 194 15.82 -39.80 -0.47
CA LEU A 194 15.93 -40.36 0.88
C LEU A 194 14.80 -41.34 1.23
N LYS A 195 13.58 -41.06 0.80
CA LYS A 195 12.44 -41.97 1.01
C LYS A 195 12.53 -43.20 0.11
N SER A 196 13.00 -43.07 -1.13
CA SER A 196 13.19 -44.17 -2.06
C SER A 196 14.34 -45.07 -1.60
N VAL A 197 15.46 -44.52 -1.16
CA VAL A 197 16.61 -45.27 -0.62
C VAL A 197 16.24 -46.01 0.67
N HIS A 198 15.55 -45.39 1.61
CA HIS A 198 15.04 -46.04 2.81
C HIS A 198 14.07 -47.18 2.50
N ARG A 199 13.20 -46.98 1.51
CA ARG A 199 12.28 -48.03 1.07
C ARG A 199 13.00 -49.18 0.41
N GLN A 200 13.98 -48.92 -0.47
CA GLN A 200 14.82 -49.94 -1.08
C GLN A 200 15.62 -50.73 -0.07
N ILE A 201 16.22 -50.08 0.93
CA ILE A 201 16.91 -50.74 2.03
C ILE A 201 15.98 -51.65 2.85
N LYS A 202 14.76 -51.19 3.12
CA LYS A 202 13.76 -51.97 3.84
C LYS A 202 13.28 -53.18 3.03
N GLU A 203 13.05 -53.02 1.74
CA GLU A 203 12.68 -54.10 0.82
C GLU A 203 13.82 -55.16 0.68
N ALA A 204 15.09 -54.72 0.57
CA ALA A 204 16.25 -55.59 0.53
C ALA A 204 16.43 -56.37 1.83
N LYS A 205 16.22 -55.73 3.00
CA LYS A 205 16.26 -56.42 4.29
C LYS A 205 15.17 -57.47 4.41
N LEU A 206 13.96 -57.20 3.98
CA LEU A 206 12.84 -58.17 3.98
C LEU A 206 13.13 -59.35 3.07
N ALA A 207 13.64 -59.10 1.86
CA ALA A 207 14.01 -60.15 0.94
C ALA A 207 15.12 -61.08 1.51
N LEU A 208 16.13 -60.48 2.16
CA LEU A 208 17.20 -61.23 2.82
C LEU A 208 16.67 -62.11 3.97
N MET A 209 15.77 -61.56 4.80
CA MET A 209 15.12 -62.34 5.86
C MET A 209 14.28 -63.49 5.30
N GLN A 210 13.55 -63.30 4.24
CA GLN A 210 12.78 -64.35 3.61
C GLN A 210 13.68 -65.45 3.04
N LEU A 211 14.80 -65.07 2.42
CA LEU A 211 15.79 -66.02 1.92
C LEU A 211 16.43 -66.84 3.04
N TYR A 212 16.80 -66.20 4.15
CA TYR A 212 17.36 -66.86 5.34
C TYR A 212 16.34 -67.83 5.96
N LEU A 213 15.11 -67.43 6.13
CA LEU A 213 14.06 -68.31 6.67
C LEU A 213 13.82 -69.50 5.76
N SER A 214 13.77 -69.31 4.44
CA SER A 214 13.64 -70.39 3.47
C SER A 214 14.80 -71.36 3.51
N TYR A 215 16.03 -70.90 3.66
CA TYR A 215 17.22 -71.69 3.82
C TYR A 215 17.18 -72.55 5.14
N ARG A 216 16.84 -71.90 6.25
CA ARG A 216 16.71 -72.57 7.55
C ARG A 216 15.59 -73.60 7.51
N PHE A 217 14.49 -73.32 6.89
CA PHE A 217 13.38 -74.27 6.72
C PHE A 217 13.81 -75.53 5.93
N LYS A 218 14.53 -75.31 4.82
CA LYS A 218 15.11 -76.44 4.03
C LYS A 218 16.04 -77.25 4.86
N GLN A 219 16.93 -76.69 5.65
CA GLN A 219 17.83 -77.47 6.56
C GLN A 219 17.06 -78.34 7.57
N ILE A 220 15.98 -77.79 8.13
CA ILE A 220 15.15 -78.54 9.12
C ILE A 220 14.41 -79.67 8.40
N VAL A 221 13.88 -79.46 7.21
CA VAL A 221 13.10 -80.46 6.47
C VAL A 221 14.01 -81.53 5.86
N THR A 222 15.22 -81.24 5.43
CA THR A 222 16.15 -82.17 4.83
C THR A 222 17.04 -82.94 5.88
N GLY A 223 16.95 -82.57 7.16
CA GLY A 223 17.69 -83.24 8.22
C GLY A 223 19.20 -83.09 8.16
N THR A 224 19.72 -82.19 7.35
CA THR A 224 21.15 -81.86 7.30
C THR A 224 21.45 -80.75 8.34
N TRP A 225 22.04 -81.16 9.43
CA TRP A 225 22.63 -80.34 10.48
C TRP A 225 24.06 -79.99 10.17
#